data_043eb790a962dd4d9f3540046a244de9
#
_entry.id   043eb790a962dd4d9f3540046a244de9
#
_cell.length_a   1.000
_cell.length_b   1.000
_cell.length_c   1.000
_cell.angle_alpha   90.00
_cell.angle_beta   90.00
_cell.angle_gamma   90.00
#
_symmetry.space_group_name_H-M   'P 1'
#
loop_
_entity.id
_entity.type
_entity.pdbx_description
1 polymer ?
#
loop_
_entity_poly.entity_id
_entity_poly.type
_entity_poly.pdbx_seq_one_letter_code
_entity_poly.pdbx_strand_id
1 'polypeptide(L)'
;MAKTFQYDDCWASLIFYRPTTVNDQSGTMTDPTLAKTYDPKSIEANWYETWLDSGHFACAPESSATPYTIMMPPPNVTGSLHMGHALTFTLQDLLIRYHRMAGRDALWQPGTDHAGIATQMVVERQLAEKNINRRDLGREGFIEKIWEWKAESGGMIHKQLRRLGASADWQRERFTMDDGLSAAVIKTFVQMHREGLI
;
A
#
# COMPACT_ATOMS: atom_id res chain seq x y z
N MET A 1 39.66 0.22 17.54
CA MET A 1 38.82 -0.61 18.42
C MET A 1 37.50 -0.85 17.67
N ALA A 2 37.34 -2.03 17.11
CA ALA A 2 36.12 -2.43 16.42
C ALA A 2 35.07 -2.83 17.46
N LYS A 3 33.93 -2.13 17.50
CA LYS A 3 32.79 -2.58 18.29
C LYS A 3 32.09 -3.68 17.50
N THR A 4 32.18 -4.89 17.99
CA THR A 4 31.41 -6.03 17.55
C THR A 4 29.92 -5.73 17.81
N PHE A 5 29.13 -5.58 16.76
CA PHE A 5 27.70 -5.43 16.88
C PHE A 5 27.12 -6.81 17.21
N GLN A 6 26.52 -6.93 18.40
CA GLN A 6 25.90 -8.16 18.87
C GLN A 6 24.49 -8.21 18.26
N TYR A 7 24.27 -9.18 17.35
CA TYR A 7 23.04 -9.38 16.56
C TYR A 7 21.88 -9.99 17.36
N ASP A 8 22.05 -10.24 18.65
CA ASP A 8 21.18 -11.16 19.40
C ASP A 8 19.88 -10.56 19.93
N ASP A 9 19.73 -9.24 20.02
CA ASP A 9 18.56 -8.64 20.69
C ASP A 9 17.39 -8.29 19.77
N CYS A 10 17.58 -8.22 18.45
CA CYS A 10 16.51 -7.85 17.51
C CYS A 10 15.68 -9.05 17.01
N TRP A 11 16.25 -10.25 17.04
CA TRP A 11 15.60 -11.48 16.56
C TRP A 11 14.63 -12.09 17.58
N ALA A 12 14.90 -11.88 18.87
CA ALA A 12 14.10 -12.46 19.94
C ALA A 12 12.67 -11.89 20.03
N SER A 13 12.46 -10.63 19.64
CA SER A 13 11.16 -10.00 19.70
C SER A 13 10.25 -10.29 18.48
N LEU A 14 10.83 -10.71 17.35
CA LEU A 14 10.12 -10.99 16.10
C LEU A 14 9.74 -12.47 15.91
N ILE A 15 10.41 -13.40 16.60
CA ILE A 15 10.21 -14.85 16.43
C ILE A 15 9.39 -15.49 17.56
N PHE A 16 9.37 -14.89 18.76
CA PHE A 16 8.60 -15.41 19.87
C PHE A 16 7.39 -14.52 20.18
N TYR A 17 6.33 -14.64 19.36
CA TYR A 17 4.99 -14.39 19.87
C TYR A 17 4.75 -15.40 21.00
N ARG A 18 4.94 -14.97 22.24
CA ARG A 18 4.40 -15.70 23.39
C ARG A 18 2.89 -15.47 23.35
N PRO A 19 2.06 -16.48 23.07
CA PRO A 19 0.63 -16.31 23.18
C PRO A 19 0.34 -15.86 24.61
N THR A 20 -0.33 -14.71 24.76
CA THR A 20 -0.91 -14.31 26.03
C THR A 20 -1.82 -15.47 26.45
N THR A 21 -1.46 -16.12 27.54
CA THR A 21 -2.24 -17.19 28.13
C THR A 21 -3.66 -16.66 28.38
N VAL A 22 -4.62 -17.13 27.61
CA VAL A 22 -6.01 -16.98 27.97
C VAL A 22 -6.21 -17.80 29.23
N ASN A 23 -6.38 -17.13 30.35
CA ASN A 23 -6.68 -17.76 31.61
C ASN A 23 -8.09 -18.34 31.52
N ASP A 24 -8.21 -19.59 31.13
CA ASP A 24 -9.41 -20.39 31.42
C ASP A 24 -9.37 -20.71 32.90
N GLN A 25 -10.47 -20.44 33.61
CA GLN A 25 -10.60 -20.64 35.06
C GLN A 25 -10.51 -22.12 35.50
N SER A 26 -10.17 -23.06 34.61
CA SER A 26 -10.01 -24.48 34.89
C SER A 26 -8.62 -24.97 35.24
N GLY A 27 -7.59 -24.09 35.21
CA GLY A 27 -6.24 -24.40 35.75
C GLY A 27 -5.44 -25.48 35.04
N THR A 28 -5.88 -26.00 33.90
CA THR A 28 -5.10 -26.94 33.07
C THR A 28 -4.40 -26.20 31.96
N MET A 29 -3.06 -26.13 32.01
CA MET A 29 -2.25 -25.69 30.90
C MET A 29 -2.38 -26.69 29.74
N THR A 30 -3.31 -26.46 28.83
CA THR A 30 -3.31 -27.17 27.56
C THR A 30 -2.24 -26.55 26.67
N ASP A 31 -1.21 -27.33 26.36
CA ASP A 31 -0.24 -27.00 25.33
C ASP A 31 -1.01 -26.73 24.03
N PRO A 32 -0.91 -25.54 23.40
CA PRO A 32 -1.65 -25.26 22.18
C PRO A 32 -1.08 -26.15 21.06
N THR A 33 -1.68 -27.34 20.91
CA THR A 33 -1.33 -28.22 19.80
C THR A 33 -1.67 -27.51 18.50
N LEU A 34 -0.64 -27.24 17.68
CA LEU A 34 -0.83 -26.70 16.34
C LEU A 34 -1.81 -27.56 15.57
N ALA A 35 -2.75 -26.94 14.88
CA ALA A 35 -3.67 -27.64 14.00
C ALA A 35 -2.88 -28.45 12.95
N LYS A 36 -3.38 -29.67 12.63
CA LYS A 36 -2.70 -30.54 11.65
C LYS A 36 -2.63 -29.94 10.25
N THR A 37 -3.54 -29.02 9.93
CA THR A 37 -3.64 -28.37 8.62
C THR A 37 -3.64 -26.84 8.80
N TYR A 38 -2.94 -26.14 7.92
CA TYR A 38 -2.97 -24.69 7.86
C TYR A 38 -4.30 -24.21 7.28
N ASP A 39 -5.02 -23.35 8.02
CA ASP A 39 -6.22 -22.67 7.51
C ASP A 39 -5.91 -21.18 7.26
N PRO A 40 -5.63 -20.78 5.98
CA PRO A 40 -5.27 -19.42 5.66
C PRO A 40 -6.37 -18.40 5.98
N LYS A 41 -7.65 -18.80 5.89
CA LYS A 41 -8.78 -17.88 6.07
C LYS A 41 -8.90 -17.37 7.50
N SER A 42 -8.58 -18.21 8.48
CA SER A 42 -8.64 -17.84 9.88
C SER A 42 -7.42 -17.05 10.36
N ILE A 43 -6.31 -17.13 9.64
CA ILE A 43 -5.00 -16.62 10.09
C ILE A 43 -4.61 -15.33 9.36
N GLU A 44 -4.69 -15.30 8.03
CA GLU A 44 -4.12 -14.23 7.22
C GLU A 44 -4.76 -12.85 7.47
N ALA A 45 -6.08 -12.80 7.62
CA ALA A 45 -6.78 -11.53 7.87
C ALA A 45 -6.36 -10.91 9.21
N ASN A 46 -6.31 -11.72 10.26
CA ASN A 46 -5.95 -11.28 11.60
C ASN A 46 -4.50 -10.78 11.67
N TRP A 47 -3.57 -11.46 10.99
CA TRP A 47 -2.16 -11.05 10.97
C TRP A 47 -1.95 -9.74 10.24
N TYR A 48 -2.62 -9.52 9.13
CA TYR A 48 -2.46 -8.27 8.39
C TYR A 48 -2.93 -7.07 9.20
N GLU A 49 -4.10 -7.16 9.85
CA GLU A 49 -4.60 -6.10 10.74
C GLU A 49 -3.65 -5.88 11.93
N THR A 50 -3.15 -6.97 12.55
CA THR A 50 -2.16 -6.87 13.63
C THR A 50 -0.90 -6.09 13.20
N TRP A 51 -0.39 -6.31 11.99
CA TRP A 51 0.77 -5.59 11.47
C TRP A 51 0.49 -4.11 11.21
N LEU A 52 -0.72 -3.80 10.72
CA LEU A 52 -1.14 -2.41 10.51
C LEU A 52 -1.27 -1.67 11.84
N ASP A 53 -1.98 -2.24 12.79
CA ASP A 53 -2.23 -1.64 14.11
C ASP A 53 -0.94 -1.45 14.91
N SER A 54 0.02 -2.36 14.73
CA SER A 54 1.35 -2.26 15.34
C SER A 54 2.29 -1.26 14.63
N GLY A 55 1.87 -0.66 13.52
CA GLY A 55 2.67 0.32 12.78
C GLY A 55 3.92 -0.26 12.09
N HIS A 56 3.99 -1.58 11.89
CA HIS A 56 5.18 -2.23 11.34
C HIS A 56 5.55 -1.83 9.91
N PHE A 57 4.64 -1.20 9.19
CA PHE A 57 4.86 -0.78 7.80
C PHE A 57 5.27 0.69 7.67
N ALA A 58 5.12 1.47 8.74
CA ALA A 58 5.49 2.87 8.75
C ALA A 58 7.02 3.05 8.76
N CYS A 59 7.52 4.03 8.01
CA CYS A 59 8.89 4.49 8.15
C CYS A 59 9.00 5.55 9.25
N ALA A 60 10.20 5.71 9.82
CA ALA A 60 10.49 6.67 10.88
C ALA A 60 11.49 7.73 10.38
N PRO A 61 11.03 8.85 9.79
CA PRO A 61 11.91 9.86 9.17
C PRO A 61 12.98 10.43 10.10
N GLU A 62 12.72 10.42 11.41
CA GLU A 62 13.67 10.88 12.44
C GLU A 62 14.63 9.75 12.90
N SER A 63 14.56 8.58 12.30
CA SER A 63 15.44 7.46 12.62
C SER A 63 16.86 7.75 12.18
N SER A 64 17.84 7.32 12.99
CA SER A 64 19.26 7.30 12.61
C SER A 64 19.64 6.08 11.76
N ALA A 65 18.72 5.16 11.51
CA ALA A 65 18.96 4.00 10.68
C ALA A 65 19.16 4.38 9.22
N THR A 66 19.97 3.61 8.50
CA THR A 66 20.20 3.85 7.07
C THR A 66 18.89 3.72 6.29
N PRO A 67 18.48 4.72 5.51
CA PRO A 67 17.22 4.67 4.76
C PRO A 67 17.30 3.68 3.60
N TYR A 68 16.15 3.07 3.29
CA TYR A 68 15.95 2.27 2.09
C TYR A 68 14.55 2.53 1.55
N THR A 69 14.43 3.01 0.33
CA THR A 69 13.13 3.41 -0.23
C THR A 69 12.87 2.74 -1.58
N ILE A 70 11.67 2.19 -1.73
CA ILE A 70 11.12 1.79 -3.02
C ILE A 70 9.86 2.62 -3.29
N MET A 71 9.80 3.23 -4.47
CA MET A 71 8.58 3.82 -5.00
C MET A 71 7.75 2.71 -5.66
N MET A 72 6.55 2.47 -5.17
CA MET A 72 5.62 1.56 -5.84
C MET A 72 5.22 2.16 -7.19
N PRO A 73 5.41 1.47 -8.33
CA PRO A 73 4.83 1.93 -9.59
C PRO A 73 3.32 2.07 -9.41
N PRO A 74 2.76 3.29 -9.51
CA PRO A 74 1.37 3.51 -9.13
C PRO A 74 0.43 2.82 -10.14
N PRO A 75 -0.39 1.85 -9.71
CA PRO A 75 -1.34 1.22 -10.62
C PRO A 75 -2.40 2.21 -11.07
N ASN A 76 -2.80 2.09 -12.33
CA ASN A 76 -3.86 2.89 -12.93
C ASN A 76 -5.22 2.57 -12.29
N VAL A 77 -6.01 3.61 -11.99
CA VAL A 77 -7.39 3.43 -11.47
C VAL A 77 -8.38 3.05 -12.59
N THR A 78 -7.97 2.13 -13.46
CA THR A 78 -8.76 1.66 -14.61
C THR A 78 -9.44 0.31 -14.39
N GLY A 79 -9.18 -0.34 -13.25
CA GLY A 79 -9.77 -1.64 -12.92
C GLY A 79 -8.99 -2.38 -11.81
N SER A 80 -9.05 -3.71 -11.85
CA SER A 80 -8.38 -4.58 -10.91
C SER A 80 -6.91 -4.83 -11.28
N LEU A 81 -6.11 -5.25 -10.30
CA LEU A 81 -4.75 -5.71 -10.52
C LEU A 81 -4.73 -7.02 -11.31
N HIS A 82 -3.66 -7.26 -12.04
CA HIS A 82 -3.40 -8.50 -12.76
C HIS A 82 -2.08 -9.14 -12.29
N MET A 83 -1.76 -10.33 -12.80
CA MET A 83 -0.58 -11.11 -12.38
C MET A 83 0.75 -10.35 -12.53
N GLY A 84 0.87 -9.47 -13.52
CA GLY A 84 2.06 -8.61 -13.67
C GLY A 84 2.23 -7.66 -12.48
N HIS A 85 1.16 -7.07 -11.98
CA HIS A 85 1.19 -6.26 -10.76
C HIS A 85 1.57 -7.13 -9.55
N ALA A 86 0.96 -8.31 -9.41
CA ALA A 86 1.25 -9.21 -8.29
C ALA A 86 2.75 -9.57 -8.25
N LEU A 87 3.35 -9.93 -9.39
CA LEU A 87 4.78 -10.24 -9.47
C LEU A 87 5.65 -9.04 -9.06
N THR A 88 5.39 -7.87 -9.66
CA THR A 88 6.18 -6.66 -9.39
C THR A 88 6.12 -6.27 -7.92
N PHE A 89 4.92 -6.26 -7.34
CA PHE A 89 4.74 -5.85 -5.94
C PHE A 89 5.28 -6.89 -4.96
N THR A 90 5.16 -8.18 -5.27
CA THR A 90 5.77 -9.23 -4.43
C THR A 90 7.29 -9.11 -4.39
N LEU A 91 7.95 -8.82 -5.51
CA LEU A 91 9.40 -8.61 -5.54
C LEU A 91 9.82 -7.36 -4.75
N GLN A 92 9.06 -6.27 -4.86
CA GLN A 92 9.31 -5.06 -4.08
C GLN A 92 9.09 -5.29 -2.59
N ASP A 93 8.01 -5.96 -2.21
CA ASP A 93 7.70 -6.28 -0.81
C ASP A 93 8.77 -7.17 -0.18
N LEU A 94 9.28 -8.15 -0.92
CA LEU A 94 10.38 -8.99 -0.49
C LEU A 94 11.62 -8.16 -0.13
N LEU A 95 12.00 -7.21 -0.99
CA LEU A 95 13.15 -6.33 -0.74
C LEU A 95 12.91 -5.40 0.46
N ILE A 96 11.73 -4.82 0.57
CA ILE A 96 11.36 -3.96 1.70
C ILE A 96 11.41 -4.74 3.02
N ARG A 97 10.83 -5.94 3.06
CA ARG A 97 10.86 -6.80 4.26
C ARG A 97 12.29 -7.20 4.62
N TYR A 98 13.09 -7.57 3.64
CA TYR A 98 14.51 -7.88 3.85
C TYR A 98 15.25 -6.71 4.51
N HIS A 99 15.08 -5.50 3.98
CA HIS A 99 15.77 -4.32 4.52
C HIS A 99 15.26 -3.90 5.89
N ARG A 100 13.94 -4.07 6.19
CA ARG A 100 13.43 -3.89 7.55
C ARG A 100 14.08 -4.88 8.54
N MET A 101 14.15 -6.15 8.17
CA MET A 101 14.81 -7.17 8.99
C MET A 101 16.32 -6.90 9.15
N ALA A 102 16.95 -6.26 8.19
CA ALA A 102 18.35 -5.83 8.27
C ALA A 102 18.54 -4.53 9.08
N GLY A 103 17.49 -4.02 9.75
CA GLY A 103 17.56 -2.85 10.64
C GLY A 103 17.61 -1.51 9.91
N ARG A 104 17.20 -1.44 8.63
CA ARG A 104 17.09 -0.17 7.89
C ARG A 104 15.73 0.49 8.12
N ASP A 105 15.70 1.82 8.03
CA ASP A 105 14.44 2.55 7.91
C ASP A 105 13.92 2.40 6.49
N ALA A 106 12.98 1.45 6.30
CA ALA A 106 12.55 1.04 4.98
C ALA A 106 11.15 1.59 4.65
N LEU A 107 11.09 2.44 3.63
CA LEU A 107 9.86 3.00 3.08
C LEU A 107 9.47 2.29 1.78
N TRP A 108 8.32 1.67 1.75
CA TRP A 108 7.63 1.34 0.51
C TRP A 108 6.51 2.34 0.29
N GLN A 109 6.75 3.31 -0.61
CA GLN A 109 5.83 4.41 -0.90
C GLN A 109 4.71 3.93 -1.82
N PRO A 110 3.46 3.81 -1.34
CA PRO A 110 2.33 3.44 -2.19
C PRO A 110 1.73 4.65 -2.91
N GLY A 111 0.99 4.36 -3.97
CA GLY A 111 0.21 5.35 -4.70
C GLY A 111 -0.63 4.73 -5.79
N THR A 112 -1.50 5.53 -6.39
CA THR A 112 -2.33 5.17 -7.55
C THR A 112 -2.25 6.26 -8.61
N ASP A 113 -2.38 5.85 -9.89
CA ASP A 113 -2.33 6.77 -11.01
C ASP A 113 -3.75 7.04 -11.55
N HIS A 114 -4.03 8.31 -11.83
CA HIS A 114 -5.28 8.75 -12.44
C HIS A 114 -5.47 8.26 -13.89
N ALA A 115 -4.40 7.86 -14.57
CA ALA A 115 -4.37 7.30 -15.93
C ALA A 115 -5.08 8.14 -17.02
N GLY A 116 -5.53 9.34 -16.71
CA GLY A 116 -6.07 10.34 -17.64
C GLY A 116 -7.13 9.79 -18.59
N ILE A 117 -6.80 9.74 -19.89
CA ILE A 117 -7.72 9.32 -20.97
C ILE A 117 -8.29 7.92 -20.73
N ALA A 118 -7.48 6.98 -20.25
CA ALA A 118 -7.93 5.60 -20.04
C ALA A 118 -9.04 5.52 -18.99
N THR A 119 -8.92 6.25 -17.90
CA THR A 119 -9.98 6.32 -16.86
C THR A 119 -11.27 6.97 -17.43
N GLN A 120 -11.15 8.04 -18.22
CA GLN A 120 -12.31 8.64 -18.88
C GLN A 120 -13.00 7.64 -19.81
N MET A 121 -12.26 6.87 -20.60
CA MET A 121 -12.83 5.84 -21.49
C MET A 121 -13.57 4.74 -20.72
N VAL A 122 -13.08 4.34 -19.55
CA VAL A 122 -13.77 3.37 -18.69
C VAL A 122 -15.11 3.93 -18.22
N VAL A 123 -15.11 5.16 -17.69
CA VAL A 123 -16.34 5.81 -17.23
C VAL A 123 -17.32 6.06 -18.37
N GLU A 124 -16.86 6.49 -19.54
CA GLU A 124 -17.73 6.65 -20.73
C GLU A 124 -18.42 5.34 -21.13
N ARG A 125 -17.67 4.22 -21.09
CA ARG A 125 -18.24 2.90 -21.39
C ARG A 125 -19.32 2.51 -20.40
N GLN A 126 -19.09 2.71 -19.10
CA GLN A 126 -20.09 2.43 -18.06
C GLN A 126 -21.33 3.31 -18.16
N LEU A 127 -21.15 4.57 -18.54
CA LEU A 127 -22.28 5.46 -18.79
C LEU A 127 -23.08 5.03 -20.05
N ALA A 128 -22.39 4.61 -21.11
CA ALA A 128 -23.02 4.13 -22.33
C ALA A 128 -23.87 2.87 -22.10
N GLU A 129 -23.43 1.95 -21.20
CA GLU A 129 -24.23 0.79 -20.77
C GLU A 129 -25.58 1.20 -20.14
N LYS A 130 -25.63 2.40 -19.54
CA LYS A 130 -26.82 3.01 -18.96
C LYS A 130 -27.54 3.95 -19.90
N ASN A 131 -27.14 4.00 -21.19
CA ASN A 131 -27.66 4.92 -22.22
C ASN A 131 -27.46 6.42 -21.86
N ILE A 132 -26.40 6.74 -21.11
CA ILE A 132 -26.04 8.11 -20.74
C ILE A 132 -24.82 8.53 -21.57
N ASN A 133 -24.90 9.67 -22.25
CA ASN A 133 -23.77 10.24 -22.98
C ASN A 133 -23.04 11.26 -22.06
N ARG A 134 -21.70 11.27 -22.09
CA ARG A 134 -20.93 12.26 -21.32
C ARG A 134 -21.30 13.72 -21.64
N ARG A 135 -21.75 14.01 -22.89
CA ARG A 135 -22.14 15.34 -23.31
C ARG A 135 -23.44 15.79 -22.63
N ASP A 136 -24.33 14.85 -22.30
CA ASP A 136 -25.61 15.14 -21.64
C ASP A 136 -25.37 15.54 -20.17
N LEU A 137 -24.30 15.02 -19.55
CA LEU A 137 -23.87 15.36 -18.19
C LEU A 137 -23.15 16.72 -18.12
N GLY A 138 -22.61 17.18 -19.24
CA GLY A 138 -21.67 18.31 -19.22
C GLY A 138 -20.33 17.99 -18.56
N ARG A 139 -19.43 18.98 -18.53
CA ARG A 139 -18.07 18.79 -17.99
C ARG A 139 -18.08 18.43 -16.51
N GLU A 140 -18.83 19.17 -15.70
CA GLU A 140 -18.84 19.02 -14.25
C GLU A 140 -19.43 17.66 -13.84
N GLY A 141 -20.60 17.30 -14.37
CA GLY A 141 -21.22 16.01 -14.10
C GLY A 141 -20.38 14.81 -14.54
N PHE A 142 -19.65 14.94 -15.66
CA PHE A 142 -18.73 13.88 -16.09
C PHE A 142 -17.52 13.74 -15.16
N ILE A 143 -16.95 14.85 -14.71
CA ILE A 143 -15.83 14.84 -13.72
C ILE A 143 -16.29 14.19 -12.41
N GLU A 144 -17.49 14.48 -11.93
CA GLU A 144 -18.05 13.83 -10.73
C GLU A 144 -18.09 12.30 -10.89
N LYS A 145 -18.56 11.81 -12.04
CA LYS A 145 -18.55 10.37 -12.33
C LYS A 145 -17.15 9.74 -12.38
N ILE A 146 -16.15 10.49 -12.83
CA ILE A 146 -14.75 10.04 -12.80
C ILE A 146 -14.25 9.93 -11.36
N TRP A 147 -14.59 10.86 -10.47
CA TRP A 147 -14.23 10.78 -9.07
C TRP A 147 -14.92 9.64 -8.31
N GLU A 148 -16.21 9.38 -8.61
CA GLU A 148 -16.92 8.20 -8.11
C GLU A 148 -16.19 6.91 -8.49
N TRP A 149 -15.85 6.77 -9.78
CA TRP A 149 -15.08 5.63 -10.27
C TRP A 149 -13.70 5.51 -9.61
N LYS A 150 -12.98 6.62 -9.46
CA LYS A 150 -11.67 6.63 -8.77
C LYS A 150 -11.79 6.08 -7.35
N ALA A 151 -12.82 6.47 -6.62
CA ALA A 151 -13.04 5.99 -5.26
C ALA A 151 -13.30 4.46 -5.24
N GLU A 152 -14.10 3.95 -6.17
CA GLU A 152 -14.42 2.53 -6.30
C GLU A 152 -13.18 1.72 -6.70
N SER A 153 -12.53 2.09 -7.80
CA SER A 153 -11.38 1.38 -8.36
C SER A 153 -10.16 1.43 -7.43
N GLY A 154 -9.86 2.60 -6.85
CA GLY A 154 -8.79 2.74 -5.87
C GLY A 154 -9.02 1.86 -4.64
N GLY A 155 -10.24 1.83 -4.13
CA GLY A 155 -10.60 0.95 -3.01
C GLY A 155 -10.43 -0.54 -3.33
N MET A 156 -10.71 -0.96 -4.56
CA MET A 156 -10.48 -2.34 -5.01
C MET A 156 -8.99 -2.67 -5.07
N ILE A 157 -8.17 -1.80 -5.67
CA ILE A 157 -6.71 -1.96 -5.77
C ILE A 157 -6.09 -2.13 -4.37
N HIS A 158 -6.48 -1.28 -3.42
CA HIS A 158 -5.98 -1.36 -2.04
C HIS A 158 -6.37 -2.69 -1.36
N LYS A 159 -7.61 -3.14 -1.53
CA LYS A 159 -8.05 -4.44 -1.00
C LYS A 159 -7.24 -5.59 -1.59
N GLN A 160 -6.94 -5.55 -2.89
CA GLN A 160 -6.14 -6.57 -3.55
C GLN A 160 -4.69 -6.58 -3.06
N LEU A 161 -4.05 -5.41 -2.91
CA LEU A 161 -2.71 -5.28 -2.37
C LEU A 161 -2.62 -5.77 -0.92
N ARG A 162 -3.57 -5.39 -0.07
CA ARG A 162 -3.64 -5.88 1.32
C ARG A 162 -3.86 -7.39 1.36
N ARG A 163 -4.67 -7.94 0.46
CA ARG A 163 -4.87 -9.39 0.36
C ARG A 163 -3.60 -10.15 -0.08
N LEU A 164 -2.74 -9.51 -0.88
CA LEU A 164 -1.40 -10.02 -1.20
C LEU A 164 -0.43 -9.93 -0.02
N GLY A 165 -0.80 -9.25 1.06
CA GLY A 165 0.07 -9.03 2.21
C GLY A 165 1.07 -7.88 2.03
N ALA A 166 0.84 -6.98 1.07
CA ALA A 166 1.75 -5.86 0.77
C ALA A 166 2.03 -4.98 1.98
N SER A 167 3.29 -4.84 2.38
CA SER A 167 3.73 -4.11 3.57
C SER A 167 4.09 -2.65 3.28
N ALA A 168 3.26 -1.98 2.49
CA ALA A 168 3.44 -0.57 2.15
C ALA A 168 3.05 0.37 3.30
N ASP A 169 3.66 1.55 3.34
CA ASP A 169 3.29 2.61 4.29
C ASP A 169 2.03 3.33 3.81
N TRP A 170 0.88 2.77 4.14
CA TRP A 170 -0.43 3.25 3.69
C TRP A 170 -0.78 4.66 4.17
N GLN A 171 -0.17 5.15 5.23
CA GLN A 171 -0.39 6.52 5.72
C GLN A 171 0.23 7.56 4.77
N ARG A 172 1.20 7.13 3.97
CA ARG A 172 1.88 7.97 2.97
C ARG A 172 1.34 7.80 1.56
N GLU A 173 0.23 7.10 1.40
CA GLU A 173 -0.36 6.91 0.08
C GLU A 173 -0.55 8.24 -0.67
N ARG A 174 -0.23 8.21 -1.98
CA ARG A 174 -0.41 9.35 -2.88
C ARG A 174 -1.26 8.98 -4.08
N PHE A 175 -2.00 9.95 -4.57
CA PHE A 175 -2.71 9.87 -5.84
C PHE A 175 -2.16 10.92 -6.78
N THR A 176 -1.88 10.56 -8.05
CA THR A 176 -1.19 11.47 -8.99
C THR A 176 -1.92 12.77 -9.29
N MET A 177 -3.21 12.90 -8.91
CA MET A 177 -3.98 14.15 -8.97
C MET A 177 -4.41 14.66 -7.60
N ASP A 178 -3.75 14.26 -6.51
CA ASP A 178 -4.00 14.88 -5.21
C ASP A 178 -3.56 16.35 -5.20
N ASP A 179 -4.06 17.12 -4.24
CA ASP A 179 -3.82 18.57 -4.16
C ASP A 179 -2.32 18.90 -4.10
N GLY A 180 -1.55 18.09 -3.34
CA GLY A 180 -0.10 18.31 -3.19
C GLY A 180 0.68 18.06 -4.49
N LEU A 181 0.39 16.98 -5.20
CA LEU A 181 1.01 16.69 -6.50
C LEU A 181 0.53 17.66 -7.57
N SER A 182 -0.74 18.04 -7.59
CA SER A 182 -1.27 19.06 -8.50
C SER A 182 -0.55 20.40 -8.31
N ALA A 183 -0.35 20.84 -7.06
CA ALA A 183 0.41 22.05 -6.76
C ALA A 183 1.89 21.94 -7.21
N ALA A 184 2.51 20.78 -7.00
CA ALA A 184 3.89 20.52 -7.42
C ALA A 184 4.04 20.58 -8.96
N VAL A 185 3.10 20.02 -9.71
CA VAL A 185 3.06 20.08 -11.18
C VAL A 185 2.98 21.52 -11.66
N ILE A 186 2.05 22.32 -11.13
CA ILE A 186 1.89 23.72 -11.50
C ILE A 186 3.16 24.50 -11.18
N LYS A 187 3.74 24.33 -10.00
CA LYS A 187 4.98 24.98 -9.58
C LYS A 187 6.13 24.66 -10.54
N THR A 188 6.31 23.40 -10.87
CA THR A 188 7.37 22.95 -11.78
C THR A 188 7.17 23.51 -13.19
N PHE A 189 5.94 23.48 -13.69
CA PHE A 189 5.61 24.03 -15.01
C PHE A 189 5.93 25.54 -15.11
N VAL A 190 5.53 26.32 -14.11
CA VAL A 190 5.83 27.76 -14.03
C VAL A 190 7.33 28.02 -13.93
N GLN A 191 8.06 27.19 -13.18
CA GLN A 191 9.52 27.30 -13.07
C GLN A 191 10.18 27.04 -14.42
N MET A 192 9.84 25.99 -15.12
CA MET A 192 10.37 25.67 -16.45
C MET A 192 10.15 26.82 -17.45
N HIS A 193 8.95 27.42 -17.43
CA HIS A 193 8.67 28.60 -18.25
C HIS A 193 9.58 29.78 -17.88
N ARG A 194 9.81 30.07 -16.60
CA ARG A 194 10.67 31.15 -16.14
C ARG A 194 12.13 30.94 -16.51
N GLU A 195 12.57 29.69 -16.61
CA GLU A 195 13.91 29.29 -17.00
C GLU A 195 14.08 29.20 -18.55
N GLY A 196 13.04 29.47 -19.31
CA GLY A 196 13.05 29.42 -20.77
C GLY A 196 13.15 28.00 -21.36
N LEU A 197 12.76 26.97 -20.60
CA LEU A 197 12.78 25.59 -21.06
C LEU A 197 11.53 25.22 -21.85
N ILE A 198 10.44 25.93 -21.63
CA ILE A 198 9.14 25.83 -22.34
C ILE A 198 8.58 27.22 -22.60
#